data_e95ea1110ddcbe35f3b955687fca455a
#
_entry.id   e95ea1110ddcbe35f3b955687fca455a
#
_cell.length_a   1.000
_cell.length_b   1.000
_cell.length_c   1.000
_cell.angle_alpha   90.00
_cell.angle_beta   90.00
_cell.angle_gamma   90.00
#
_symmetry.space_group_name_H-M   'P 1'
#
loop_
_entity.id
_entity.type
_entity.pdbx_description
1 polymer ?
#
loop_
_entity_poly.entity_id
_entity_poly.type
_entity_poly.pdbx_seq_one_letter_code
_entity_poly.pdbx_strand_id
1 'polypeptide(L)'
;MKKTLIGIDPDIDKSGVALLFGSQLELNNLSFFELFDYLQEKKTAKNLSVYVECGFLNGGNRHLKFGGSNALNSKIGERIGSNHETAKKIIEMCEYLKIKHFKVKPTRSKSTNDFFKQVTGFTGQTNQEQRDAFFLIFGR
;
A
#
# COMPACT_ATOMS: atom_id res chain seq x y z
N MET A 1 -13.22 -15.73 14.22
CA MET A 1 -13.56 -15.75 12.79
C MET A 1 -12.41 -15.19 11.98
N LYS A 2 -11.99 -15.87 10.91
CA LYS A 2 -10.89 -15.41 10.09
C LYS A 2 -11.28 -14.16 9.31
N LYS A 3 -10.36 -13.21 9.25
CA LYS A 3 -10.50 -11.97 8.48
C LYS A 3 -9.68 -12.07 7.20
N THR A 4 -10.16 -11.43 6.15
CA THR A 4 -9.36 -11.18 4.96
C THR A 4 -8.90 -9.74 5.02
N LEU A 5 -7.60 -9.53 5.08
CA LEU A 5 -7.00 -8.20 5.16
C LEU A 5 -6.17 -7.94 3.91
N ILE A 6 -6.37 -6.78 3.30
CA ILE A 6 -5.56 -6.34 2.16
C ILE A 6 -4.93 -5.01 2.53
N GLY A 7 -3.60 -4.93 2.40
CA GLY A 7 -2.86 -3.69 2.53
C GLY A 7 -2.41 -3.22 1.16
N ILE A 8 -2.48 -1.92 0.92
CA ILE A 8 -2.08 -1.32 -0.36
C ILE A 8 -1.16 -0.15 -0.10
N ASP A 9 0.04 -0.21 -0.66
CA ASP A 9 0.98 0.90 -0.71
C ASP A 9 0.91 1.53 -2.11
N PRO A 10 0.18 2.66 -2.27
CA PRO A 10 -0.07 3.22 -3.59
C PRO A 10 1.19 3.72 -4.28
N ASP A 11 1.27 3.43 -5.56
CA ASP A 11 2.31 3.95 -6.44
C ASP A 11 1.72 4.19 -7.83
N ILE A 12 2.19 5.24 -8.50
CA ILE A 12 1.65 5.61 -9.82
C ILE A 12 1.89 4.52 -10.87
N ASP A 13 2.97 3.76 -10.75
CA ASP A 13 3.27 2.67 -11.69
C ASP A 13 2.63 1.37 -11.25
N LYS A 14 3.11 0.79 -10.13
CA LYS A 14 2.56 -0.44 -9.57
C LYS A 14 2.53 -0.33 -8.05
N SER A 15 1.34 -0.44 -7.51
CA SER A 15 1.14 -0.43 -6.06
C SER A 15 1.56 -1.76 -5.43
N GLY A 16 2.17 -1.70 -4.26
CA GLY A 16 2.41 -2.88 -3.45
C GLY A 16 1.12 -3.36 -2.82
N VAL A 17 0.87 -4.66 -2.87
CA VAL A 17 -0.36 -5.25 -2.34
C VAL A 17 -0.02 -6.48 -1.52
N ALA A 18 -0.55 -6.55 -0.31
CA ALA A 18 -0.42 -7.71 0.55
C ALA A 18 -1.80 -8.18 0.97
N LEU A 19 -2.05 -9.46 0.85
CA LEU A 19 -3.28 -10.07 1.34
C LEU A 19 -2.93 -11.08 2.42
N LEU A 20 -3.63 -11.00 3.54
CA LEU A 20 -3.45 -11.90 4.67
C LEU A 20 -4.79 -12.54 5.02
N PHE A 21 -4.83 -13.86 5.00
CA PHE A 21 -5.99 -14.64 5.43
C PHE A 21 -5.49 -15.74 6.37
N GLY A 22 -5.71 -15.53 7.66
CA GLY A 22 -5.09 -16.40 8.68
C GLY A 22 -3.58 -16.30 8.60
N SER A 23 -2.90 -17.41 8.34
CA SER A 23 -1.45 -17.47 8.17
C SER A 23 -1.02 -17.41 6.69
N GLN A 24 -1.99 -17.38 5.77
CA GLN A 24 -1.69 -17.33 4.34
C GLN A 24 -1.42 -15.90 3.89
N LEU A 25 -0.28 -15.68 3.28
CA LEU A 25 0.17 -14.38 2.80
C LEU A 25 0.39 -14.42 1.29
N GLU A 26 -0.17 -13.43 0.61
CA GLU A 26 -0.01 -13.23 -0.82
C GLU A 26 0.51 -11.82 -1.05
N LEU A 27 1.54 -11.68 -1.88
CA LEU A 27 2.17 -10.40 -2.20
C LEU A 27 2.14 -10.16 -3.70
N ASN A 28 1.81 -8.93 -4.10
CA ASN A 28 1.75 -8.54 -5.50
C ASN A 28 2.23 -7.11 -5.69
N ASN A 29 2.64 -6.78 -6.91
CA ASN A 29 2.76 -5.41 -7.38
C ASN A 29 1.81 -5.27 -8.56
N LEU A 30 0.82 -4.41 -8.41
CA LEU A 30 -0.28 -4.31 -9.38
C LEU A 30 -0.39 -2.87 -9.92
N SER A 31 -0.54 -2.77 -11.24
CA SER A 31 -0.89 -1.49 -11.87
C SER A 31 -2.29 -1.07 -11.42
N PHE A 32 -2.69 0.15 -11.75
CA PHE A 32 -3.99 0.68 -11.32
C PHE A 32 -5.15 -0.22 -11.78
N PHE A 33 -5.15 -0.61 -13.04
CA PHE A 33 -6.25 -1.44 -13.56
C PHE A 33 -6.16 -2.88 -13.07
N GLU A 34 -4.94 -3.42 -12.93
CA GLU A 34 -4.76 -4.74 -12.32
C GLU A 34 -5.28 -4.76 -10.88
N LEU A 35 -5.05 -3.67 -10.13
CA LEU A 35 -5.55 -3.53 -8.77
C LEU A 35 -7.08 -3.51 -8.74
N PHE A 36 -7.72 -2.80 -9.69
CA PHE A 36 -9.17 -2.79 -9.80
C PHE A 36 -9.71 -4.21 -10.01
N ASP A 37 -9.14 -4.95 -10.95
CA ASP A 37 -9.56 -6.33 -11.22
C ASP A 37 -9.35 -7.21 -10.00
N TYR A 38 -8.23 -7.04 -9.32
CA TYR A 38 -7.90 -7.78 -8.11
C TYR A 38 -8.92 -7.53 -6.99
N LEU A 39 -9.23 -6.28 -6.72
CA LEU A 39 -10.19 -5.92 -5.68
C LEU A 39 -11.60 -6.38 -6.04
N GLN A 40 -11.96 -6.31 -7.31
CA GLN A 40 -13.26 -6.79 -7.77
C GLN A 40 -13.40 -8.29 -7.56
N GLU A 41 -12.34 -9.05 -7.81
CA GLU A 41 -12.30 -10.49 -7.55
C GLU A 41 -12.42 -10.78 -6.06
N LYS A 42 -11.72 -10.00 -5.21
CA LYS A 42 -11.65 -10.26 -3.77
C LYS A 42 -12.83 -9.69 -2.97
N LYS A 43 -13.68 -8.88 -3.58
CA LYS A 43 -14.72 -8.15 -2.83
C LYS A 43 -15.72 -9.06 -2.12
N THR A 44 -15.84 -10.31 -2.52
CA THR A 44 -16.73 -11.29 -1.89
C THR A 44 -16.04 -12.10 -0.79
N ALA A 45 -14.76 -11.84 -0.53
CA ALA A 45 -14.02 -12.55 0.51
C ALA A 45 -14.62 -12.26 1.90
N LYS A 46 -14.58 -13.27 2.77
CA LYS A 46 -15.16 -13.16 4.12
C LYS A 46 -14.44 -12.12 4.96
N ASN A 47 -15.22 -11.24 5.57
CA ASN A 47 -14.71 -10.22 6.49
C ASN A 47 -13.56 -9.41 5.89
N LEU A 48 -13.74 -9.00 4.63
CA LEU A 48 -12.73 -8.23 3.92
C LEU A 48 -12.64 -6.80 4.47
N SER A 49 -11.41 -6.39 4.76
CA SER A 49 -11.09 -4.99 5.03
C SER A 49 -9.82 -4.62 4.27
N VAL A 50 -9.83 -3.46 3.62
CA VAL A 50 -8.71 -2.95 2.85
C VAL A 50 -8.12 -1.74 3.56
N TYR A 51 -6.80 -1.72 3.71
CA TYR A 51 -6.05 -0.65 4.35
C TYR A 51 -5.16 0.00 3.30
N VAL A 52 -5.35 1.28 3.06
CA VAL A 52 -4.62 2.02 2.03
C VAL A 52 -3.74 3.06 2.70
N GLU A 53 -2.44 3.00 2.42
CA GLU A 53 -1.51 4.02 2.90
C GLU A 53 -1.78 5.33 2.15
N CYS A 54 -2.05 6.38 2.91
CA CYS A 54 -2.45 7.67 2.35
C CYS A 54 -1.46 8.75 2.76
N GLY A 55 -0.44 8.97 1.94
CA GLY A 55 0.60 9.96 2.19
C GLY A 55 0.05 11.38 2.28
N PHE A 56 -1.08 11.65 1.62
CA PHE A 56 -1.71 12.97 1.68
C PHE A 56 -2.27 13.33 3.07
N LEU A 57 -2.35 12.35 3.98
CA LEU A 57 -2.74 12.62 5.37
C LEU A 57 -1.62 13.25 6.18
N ASN A 58 -0.37 13.13 5.73
CA ASN A 58 0.77 13.79 6.34
C ASN A 58 0.91 15.20 5.73
N GLY A 59 0.31 16.20 6.36
CA GLY A 59 0.46 17.58 5.92
C GLY A 59 1.90 18.06 6.17
N GLY A 60 2.53 18.77 5.32
CA GLY A 60 3.85 19.37 5.53
C GLY A 60 4.94 18.86 4.61
N ASN A 61 4.70 17.82 3.83
CA ASN A 61 5.68 17.34 2.84
C ASN A 61 6.09 18.42 1.83
N ARG A 62 5.20 19.37 1.56
CA ARG A 62 5.48 20.49 0.66
C ARG A 62 6.62 21.40 1.13
N HIS A 63 7.00 21.32 2.39
CA HIS A 63 8.09 22.10 2.98
C HIS A 63 9.38 21.29 3.13
N LEU A 64 9.35 20.01 2.79
CA LEU A 64 10.53 19.17 2.89
C LEU A 64 11.47 19.49 1.73
N LYS A 65 12.74 19.67 2.06
CA LYS A 65 13.79 19.81 1.05
C LYS A 65 14.57 18.51 0.99
N PHE A 66 14.73 18.01 -0.21
CA PHE A 66 15.54 16.81 -0.46
C PHE A 66 16.93 17.27 -0.94
N GLY A 67 17.96 16.47 -0.66
CA GLY A 67 19.29 16.74 -1.20
C GLY A 67 19.29 16.67 -2.72
N GLY A 68 20.26 17.34 -3.34
CA GLY A 68 20.44 17.31 -4.77
C GLY A 68 19.97 18.60 -5.47
N SER A 69 19.84 18.53 -6.81
CA SER A 69 19.47 19.68 -7.63
C SER A 69 17.99 20.03 -7.53
N ASN A 70 17.62 21.24 -7.96
CA ASN A 70 16.22 21.65 -8.06
C ASN A 70 15.43 20.75 -9.02
N ALA A 71 16.06 20.30 -10.11
CA ALA A 71 15.42 19.40 -11.07
C ALA A 71 15.11 18.05 -10.40
N LEU A 72 16.04 17.52 -9.60
CA LEU A 72 15.82 16.28 -8.86
C LEU A 72 14.71 16.45 -7.83
N ASN A 73 14.72 17.56 -7.09
CA ASN A 73 13.69 17.85 -6.08
C ASN A 73 12.32 18.01 -6.73
N SER A 74 12.22 18.59 -7.91
CA SER A 74 10.98 18.72 -8.68
C SER A 74 10.42 17.34 -9.06
N LYS A 75 11.30 16.44 -9.53
CA LYS A 75 10.89 15.07 -9.89
C LYS A 75 10.39 14.29 -8.67
N ILE A 76 11.06 14.43 -7.53
CA ILE A 76 10.64 13.80 -6.28
C ILE A 76 9.26 14.33 -5.87
N GLY A 77 9.06 15.65 -5.95
CA GLY A 77 7.78 16.28 -5.64
C GLY A 77 6.65 15.79 -6.55
N GLU A 78 6.92 15.66 -7.86
CA GLU A 78 5.95 15.12 -8.81
C GLU A 78 5.56 13.68 -8.45
N ARG A 79 6.54 12.87 -8.09
CA ARG A 79 6.29 11.47 -7.73
C ARG A 79 5.42 11.38 -6.47
N ILE A 80 5.72 12.18 -5.47
CA ILE A 80 4.93 12.25 -4.23
C ILE A 80 3.49 12.68 -4.55
N GLY A 81 3.33 13.72 -5.36
CA GLY A 81 2.01 14.20 -5.77
C GLY A 81 1.23 13.15 -6.54
N SER A 82 1.88 12.47 -7.48
CA SER A 82 1.26 11.39 -8.27
C SER A 82 0.81 10.24 -7.38
N ASN A 83 1.63 9.86 -6.41
CA ASN A 83 1.27 8.78 -5.49
C ASN A 83 0.13 9.19 -4.55
N HIS A 84 0.08 10.48 -4.13
CA HIS A 84 -1.05 11.00 -3.35
C HIS A 84 -2.35 10.92 -4.14
N GLU A 85 -2.34 11.33 -5.41
CA GLU A 85 -3.53 11.25 -6.26
C GLU A 85 -3.92 9.80 -6.54
N THR A 86 -2.95 8.92 -6.74
CA THR A 86 -3.21 7.49 -6.89
C THR A 86 -3.88 6.92 -5.64
N ALA A 87 -3.42 7.29 -4.45
CA ALA A 87 -4.03 6.84 -3.20
C ALA A 87 -5.49 7.29 -3.10
N LYS A 88 -5.78 8.54 -3.46
CA LYS A 88 -7.16 9.07 -3.48
C LYS A 88 -8.03 8.28 -4.45
N LYS A 89 -7.51 7.94 -5.62
CA LYS A 89 -8.23 7.15 -6.62
C LYS A 89 -8.46 5.71 -6.17
N ILE A 90 -7.52 5.14 -5.43
CA ILE A 90 -7.71 3.80 -4.86
C ILE A 90 -8.80 3.82 -3.79
N ILE A 91 -8.85 4.85 -2.97
CA ILE A 91 -9.95 5.03 -2.01
C ILE A 91 -11.29 5.12 -2.75
N GLU A 92 -11.36 5.94 -3.80
CA GLU A 92 -12.56 6.05 -4.64
C GLU A 92 -12.95 4.70 -5.25
N MET A 93 -11.97 3.93 -5.69
CA MET A 93 -12.17 2.57 -6.21
C MET A 93 -12.82 1.66 -5.16
N CYS A 94 -12.32 1.69 -3.92
CA CYS A 94 -12.91 0.92 -2.82
C CYS A 94 -14.35 1.35 -2.55
N GLU A 95 -14.63 2.65 -2.58
CA GLU A 95 -15.99 3.18 -2.42
C GLU A 95 -16.90 2.71 -3.56
N TYR A 96 -16.41 2.78 -4.79
CA TYR A 96 -17.16 2.31 -5.96
C TYR A 96 -17.50 0.82 -5.87
N LEU A 97 -16.54 0.01 -5.43
CA LEU A 97 -16.73 -1.44 -5.26
C LEU A 97 -17.47 -1.80 -3.97
N LYS A 98 -17.78 -0.82 -3.13
CA LYS A 98 -18.46 -1.01 -1.84
C LYS A 98 -17.67 -1.94 -0.91
N ILE A 99 -16.37 -1.77 -0.88
CA ILE A 99 -15.45 -2.54 -0.03
C ILE A 99 -15.16 -1.72 1.23
N LYS A 100 -15.22 -2.36 2.38
CA LYS A 100 -14.82 -1.75 3.65
C LYS A 100 -13.34 -1.41 3.60
N HIS A 101 -13.00 -0.13 3.84
CA HIS A 101 -11.63 0.34 3.70
C HIS A 101 -11.29 1.40 4.73
N PHE A 102 -10.00 1.55 4.97
CA PHE A 102 -9.45 2.50 5.94
C PHE A 102 -8.26 3.22 5.33
N LYS A 103 -8.15 4.51 5.63
CA LYS A 103 -6.99 5.33 5.26
C LYS A 103 -5.97 5.25 6.39
N VAL A 104 -4.72 4.96 6.07
CA VAL A 104 -3.66 4.81 7.06
C VAL A 104 -2.55 5.82 6.76
N LYS A 105 -2.09 6.52 7.78
CA LYS A 105 -0.95 7.43 7.64
C LYS A 105 0.33 6.62 7.45
N PRO A 106 1.23 7.05 6.55
CA PRO A 106 2.54 6.41 6.42
C PRO A 106 3.34 6.54 7.71
N THR A 107 4.12 5.51 8.01
CA THR A 107 5.10 5.55 9.10
C THR A 107 6.47 5.82 8.51
N ARG A 108 7.39 6.32 9.35
CA ARG A 108 8.77 6.57 8.92
C ARG A 108 9.61 5.30 8.90
N SER A 109 9.19 4.28 9.62
CA SER A 109 9.92 3.02 9.70
C SER A 109 9.76 2.21 8.43
N LYS A 110 10.88 1.74 7.90
CA LYS A 110 10.90 0.85 6.75
C LYS A 110 11.49 -0.49 7.18
N SER A 111 10.84 -1.56 6.80
CA SER A 111 11.27 -2.91 7.15
C SER A 111 12.23 -3.47 6.12
N THR A 112 13.29 -4.14 6.60
CA THR A 112 14.18 -4.87 5.71
C THR A 112 13.55 -6.20 5.31
N ASN A 113 14.07 -6.79 4.24
CA ASN A 113 13.64 -8.11 3.80
C ASN A 113 13.88 -9.17 4.89
N ASP A 114 15.01 -9.05 5.61
CA ASP A 114 15.35 -10.00 6.67
C ASP A 114 14.38 -9.91 7.84
N PHE A 115 14.03 -8.70 8.27
CA PHE A 115 13.03 -8.50 9.32
C PHE A 115 11.66 -9.04 8.89
N PHE A 116 11.26 -8.77 7.65
CA PHE A 116 10.02 -9.28 7.10
C PHE A 116 9.99 -10.81 7.12
N LYS A 117 11.10 -11.46 6.73
CA LYS A 117 11.20 -12.92 6.77
C LYS A 117 11.07 -13.47 8.18
N GLN A 118 11.69 -12.80 9.16
CA GLN A 118 11.59 -13.21 10.57
C GLN A 118 10.14 -13.16 11.06
N VAL A 119 9.41 -12.13 10.68
CA VAL A 119 8.03 -11.93 11.14
C VAL A 119 7.07 -12.89 10.45
N THR A 120 7.25 -13.13 9.15
CA THR A 120 6.26 -13.85 8.33
C THR A 120 6.64 -15.29 8.00
N GLY A 121 7.93 -15.62 8.04
CA GLY A 121 8.43 -16.89 7.51
C GLY A 121 8.39 -16.99 6.00
N PHE A 122 8.11 -15.90 5.29
CA PHE A 122 8.02 -15.85 3.83
C PHE A 122 9.39 -16.10 3.22
N THR A 123 9.50 -17.05 2.29
CA THR A 123 10.79 -17.51 1.75
C THR A 123 11.18 -16.80 0.43
N GLY A 124 10.25 -16.17 -0.24
CA GLY A 124 10.52 -15.47 -1.49
C GLY A 124 11.18 -14.12 -1.30
N GLN A 125 11.59 -13.50 -2.40
CA GLN A 125 12.07 -12.14 -2.36
C GLN A 125 10.89 -11.17 -2.34
N THR A 126 11.08 -10.04 -1.63
CA THR A 126 10.07 -8.99 -1.54
C THR A 126 10.70 -7.66 -1.90
N ASN A 127 9.87 -6.71 -2.34
CA ASN A 127 10.30 -5.34 -2.49
C ASN A 127 9.71 -4.47 -1.37
N GLN A 128 10.16 -3.22 -1.30
CA GLN A 128 9.76 -2.33 -0.23
C GLN A 128 8.26 -2.06 -0.23
N GLU A 129 7.65 -1.89 -1.40
CA GLU A 129 6.23 -1.61 -1.53
C GLU A 129 5.37 -2.77 -0.99
N GLN A 130 5.78 -4.00 -1.25
CA GLN A 130 5.10 -5.18 -0.72
C GLN A 130 5.21 -5.27 0.79
N ARG A 131 6.39 -5.00 1.33
CA ARG A 131 6.60 -5.01 2.79
C ARG A 131 5.80 -3.89 3.47
N ASP A 132 5.80 -2.70 2.87
CA ASP A 132 5.01 -1.58 3.39
C ASP A 132 3.53 -1.93 3.41
N ALA A 133 3.04 -2.54 2.34
CA ALA A 133 1.65 -2.98 2.26
C ALA A 133 1.31 -4.01 3.36
N PHE A 134 2.20 -4.96 3.60
CA PHE A 134 2.01 -5.96 4.66
C PHE A 134 1.92 -5.32 6.04
N PHE A 135 2.81 -4.36 6.34
CA PHE A 135 2.82 -3.76 7.67
C PHE A 135 1.63 -2.82 7.93
N LEU A 136 0.85 -2.49 6.91
CA LEU A 136 -0.44 -1.83 7.11
C LEU A 136 -1.46 -2.76 7.77
N ILE A 137 -1.34 -4.04 7.56
CA ILE A 137 -2.33 -5.03 8.01
C ILE A 137 -1.82 -5.95 9.11
N PHE A 138 -0.54 -5.92 9.40
CA PHE A 138 0.05 -6.78 10.43
C PHE A 138 -0.51 -6.44 11.82
N GLY A 139 -1.06 -7.43 12.48
CA GLY A 139 -1.61 -7.27 13.83
C GLY A 139 -3.03 -6.70 13.91
N ARG A 140 -3.71 -6.52 12.79
CA ARG A 140 -5.07 -5.98 12.77
C ARG A 140 -6.17 -7.03 12.86
#